data_f6ceace6fdbf3c774ae5725c1d51a967
#
_entry.id   f6ceace6fdbf3c774ae5725c1d51a967
#
_cell.length_a   1.000
_cell.length_b   1.000
_cell.length_c   1.000
_cell.angle_alpha   90.00
_cell.angle_beta   90.00
_cell.angle_gamma   90.00
#
_symmetry.space_group_name_H-M   'P 1'
#
loop_
_entity.id
_entity.type
_entity.pdbx_description
1 polymer ?
#
loop_
_entity_poly.entity_id
_entity_poly.type
_entity_poly.pdbx_seq_one_letter_code
_entity_poly.pdbx_strand_id
1 'polypeptide(L)'
;LAPLRDGRPVPPPSLEFDQPFTIAPSFGVGWFGQTALLAHRAGSQFAQRFSASAVEWVRPGNALVLHLDDPVAQIRLSMHLELDEDDVLLLRSRLVNTGADALEVQWLAAGTVPLPGEAAEVRSYVGQWANEFQLQVDRLSRSLWQRENRRGRTSHDTFPGAVVALPGATEHTGVVFGAHLGWSGNHRQTIEWLHDGQFQWQMGEW
;
A
#
# COMPACT_ATOMS: atom_id res chain seq x y z
N LEU A 1 12.83 -12.56 -14.35
CA LEU A 1 11.85 -13.64 -14.41
C LEU A 1 10.52 -13.01 -14.80
N ALA A 2 9.89 -13.49 -15.88
CA ALA A 2 8.56 -13.02 -16.23
C ALA A 2 7.57 -13.45 -15.14
N PRO A 3 6.63 -12.60 -14.74
CA PRO A 3 5.60 -12.98 -13.80
C PRO A 3 4.75 -14.12 -14.39
N LEU A 4 4.32 -15.04 -13.54
CA LEU A 4 3.44 -16.14 -13.92
C LEU A 4 2.05 -15.90 -13.32
N ARG A 5 1.02 -16.07 -14.15
CA ARG A 5 -0.37 -16.12 -13.68
C ARG A 5 -0.89 -17.52 -14.00
N ASP A 6 -1.36 -18.23 -12.97
CA ASP A 6 -1.82 -19.63 -13.09
C ASP A 6 -0.77 -20.55 -13.75
N GLY A 7 0.53 -20.33 -13.45
CA GLY A 7 1.63 -21.08 -14.05
C GLY A 7 1.94 -20.77 -15.52
N ARG A 8 1.29 -19.77 -16.10
CA ARG A 8 1.50 -19.33 -17.48
C ARG A 8 2.27 -18.00 -17.50
N PRO A 9 3.18 -17.78 -18.47
CA PRO A 9 3.80 -16.47 -18.66
C PRO A 9 2.73 -15.41 -18.88
N VAL A 10 2.80 -14.33 -18.11
CA VAL A 10 1.98 -13.15 -18.41
C VAL A 10 2.52 -12.54 -19.70
N PRO A 11 1.67 -12.21 -20.69
CA PRO A 11 2.13 -11.53 -21.90
C PRO A 11 2.82 -10.21 -21.51
N PRO A 12 3.83 -9.77 -22.27
CA PRO A 12 4.45 -8.48 -22.02
C PRO A 12 3.37 -7.39 -22.01
N PRO A 13 3.46 -6.44 -21.09
CA PRO A 13 2.47 -5.38 -21.00
C PRO A 13 2.39 -4.65 -22.34
N SER A 14 1.17 -4.45 -22.83
CA SER A 14 0.93 -3.51 -23.92
C SER A 14 1.10 -2.08 -23.39
N LEU A 15 1.06 -1.08 -24.25
CA LEU A 15 1.06 0.33 -23.83
C LEU A 15 -0.13 0.70 -22.92
N GLU A 16 -1.11 -0.19 -22.82
CA GLU A 16 -2.34 0.00 -22.04
C GLU A 16 -2.32 -0.76 -20.71
N PHE A 17 -1.29 -1.56 -20.44
CA PHE A 17 -1.17 -2.32 -19.20
C PHE A 17 -0.06 -1.76 -18.32
N ASP A 18 -0.39 -1.59 -17.06
CA ASP A 18 0.57 -1.28 -16.02
C ASP A 18 1.61 -2.39 -15.84
N GLN A 19 2.69 -2.05 -15.18
CA GLN A 19 3.66 -3.02 -14.70
C GLN A 19 2.96 -4.04 -13.78
N PRO A 20 3.44 -5.28 -13.70
CA PRO A 20 2.92 -6.26 -12.76
C PRO A 20 2.92 -5.69 -11.34
N PHE A 21 1.95 -6.15 -10.53
CA PHE A 21 1.87 -5.77 -9.12
C PHE A 21 3.22 -5.89 -8.42
N THR A 22 3.57 -4.88 -7.66
CA THR A 22 4.79 -4.83 -6.85
C THR A 22 4.47 -4.26 -5.47
N ILE A 23 5.21 -4.71 -4.46
CA ILE A 23 5.02 -4.24 -3.08
C ILE A 23 5.49 -2.79 -2.87
N ALA A 24 6.28 -2.25 -3.79
CA ALA A 24 6.77 -0.87 -3.80
C ALA A 24 6.57 -0.22 -5.18
N PRO A 25 5.33 -0.02 -5.61
CA PRO A 25 5.05 0.62 -6.90
C PRO A 25 5.66 2.02 -6.94
N SER A 26 6.28 2.36 -8.07
CA SER A 26 6.95 3.65 -8.26
C SER A 26 6.85 4.14 -9.71
N PHE A 27 6.81 5.46 -9.90
CA PHE A 27 6.66 6.06 -11.24
C PHE A 27 7.79 5.70 -12.20
N GLY A 28 9.02 5.59 -11.69
CA GLY A 28 10.20 5.34 -12.52
C GLY A 28 10.25 3.97 -13.18
N VAL A 29 9.37 3.03 -12.81
CA VAL A 29 9.20 1.73 -13.49
C VAL A 29 8.00 1.73 -14.43
N GLY A 30 7.33 2.87 -14.63
CA GLY A 30 6.14 2.96 -15.50
C GLY A 30 4.85 2.56 -14.79
N TRP A 31 4.80 2.66 -13.47
CA TRP A 31 3.56 2.47 -12.72
C TRP A 31 2.65 3.69 -12.87
N PHE A 32 1.41 3.48 -13.29
CA PHE A 32 0.43 4.55 -13.50
C PHE A 32 -0.52 4.75 -12.32
N GLY A 33 -0.61 3.79 -11.40
CA GLY A 33 -1.44 3.87 -10.19
C GLY A 33 -0.75 4.61 -9.03
N GLN A 34 -1.35 4.51 -7.85
CA GLN A 34 -0.80 5.08 -6.62
C GLN A 34 0.55 4.42 -6.31
N THR A 35 1.57 5.25 -6.10
CA THR A 35 2.92 4.78 -5.74
C THR A 35 3.07 4.55 -4.24
N ALA A 36 4.04 3.74 -3.83
CA ALA A 36 4.36 3.53 -2.42
C ALA A 36 5.05 4.74 -1.78
N LEU A 37 5.69 5.57 -2.60
CA LEU A 37 6.40 6.77 -2.16
C LEU A 37 6.07 7.94 -3.09
N LEU A 38 5.75 9.09 -2.50
CA LEU A 38 5.77 10.39 -3.16
C LEU A 38 6.80 11.26 -2.46
N ALA A 39 7.91 11.52 -3.13
CA ALA A 39 8.98 12.34 -2.61
C ALA A 39 9.71 13.06 -3.75
N HIS A 40 10.37 14.16 -3.43
CA HIS A 40 11.15 14.92 -4.39
C HIS A 40 12.27 15.73 -3.70
N ARG A 41 13.20 16.25 -4.50
CA ARG A 41 14.20 17.20 -4.07
C ARG A 41 13.94 18.54 -4.79
N ALA A 42 13.39 19.51 -4.07
CA ALA A 42 13.04 20.82 -4.62
C ALA A 42 12.27 20.73 -5.96
N GLY A 43 11.28 19.84 -6.04
CA GLY A 43 10.45 19.63 -7.24
C GLY A 43 11.10 18.79 -8.33
N SER A 44 12.27 18.22 -8.11
CA SER A 44 12.95 17.31 -9.04
C SER A 44 13.07 15.88 -8.45
N GLN A 45 13.42 14.90 -9.30
CA GLN A 45 13.61 13.49 -8.90
C GLN A 45 12.35 12.85 -8.27
N PHE A 46 11.18 13.21 -8.77
CA PHE A 46 9.90 12.70 -8.28
C PHE A 46 9.53 11.31 -8.85
N ALA A 47 10.22 10.84 -9.88
CA ALA A 47 9.99 9.54 -10.51
C ALA A 47 11.00 8.50 -10.02
N GLN A 48 10.88 8.11 -8.75
CA GLN A 48 11.76 7.10 -8.16
C GLN A 48 11.68 5.78 -8.93
N ARG A 49 12.83 5.12 -9.07
CA ARG A 49 12.96 3.82 -9.70
C ARG A 49 13.69 2.86 -8.77
N PHE A 50 12.94 2.14 -7.99
CA PHE A 50 13.48 1.16 -7.07
C PHE A 50 13.97 -0.11 -7.78
N SER A 51 15.12 -0.61 -7.33
CA SER A 51 15.65 -1.91 -7.68
C SER A 51 15.97 -2.69 -6.41
N ALA A 52 15.59 -3.96 -6.36
CA ALA A 52 15.92 -4.82 -5.23
C ALA A 52 17.44 -4.98 -5.13
N SER A 53 18.04 -4.59 -4.01
CA SER A 53 19.46 -4.69 -3.75
C SER A 53 19.81 -5.83 -2.82
N ALA A 54 18.95 -6.19 -1.89
CA ALA A 54 19.12 -7.32 -0.99
C ALA A 54 17.78 -7.82 -0.43
N VAL A 55 17.77 -9.10 -0.03
CA VAL A 55 16.71 -9.70 0.78
C VAL A 55 17.39 -10.32 2.00
N GLU A 56 16.98 -9.92 3.17
CA GLU A 56 17.50 -10.40 4.44
C GLU A 56 16.41 -11.16 5.20
N TRP A 57 16.67 -12.44 5.54
CA TRP A 57 15.80 -13.20 6.41
C TRP A 57 16.14 -12.91 7.87
N VAL A 58 15.28 -12.17 8.55
CA VAL A 58 15.40 -11.91 10.00
C VAL A 58 15.02 -13.17 10.80
N ARG A 59 13.92 -13.80 10.39
CA ARG A 59 13.50 -15.13 10.86
C ARG A 59 13.12 -15.98 9.65
N PRO A 60 13.83 -17.11 9.39
CA PRO A 60 13.51 -17.95 8.25
C PRO A 60 12.04 -18.38 8.24
N GLY A 61 11.37 -18.12 7.13
CA GLY A 61 9.97 -18.46 6.91
C GLY A 61 8.95 -17.44 7.44
N ASN A 62 9.30 -16.56 8.40
CA ASN A 62 8.33 -15.69 9.06
C ASN A 62 8.63 -14.19 8.94
N ALA A 63 9.90 -13.80 8.81
CA ALA A 63 10.24 -12.38 8.74
C ALA A 63 11.41 -12.13 7.80
N LEU A 64 11.25 -11.13 6.95
CA LEU A 64 12.28 -10.68 6.01
C LEU A 64 12.30 -9.15 5.89
N VAL A 65 13.44 -8.65 5.45
CA VAL A 65 13.61 -7.26 5.02
C VAL A 65 14.00 -7.25 3.55
N LEU A 66 13.26 -6.52 2.76
CA LEU A 66 13.58 -6.25 1.37
C LEU A 66 14.19 -4.86 1.28
N HIS A 67 15.42 -4.77 0.77
CA HIS A 67 16.09 -3.50 0.50
C HIS A 67 15.94 -3.12 -0.97
N LEU A 68 15.46 -1.92 -1.19
CA LEU A 68 15.22 -1.33 -2.50
C LEU A 68 16.00 -0.03 -2.61
N ASP A 69 16.86 0.09 -3.60
CA ASP A 69 17.69 1.27 -3.82
C ASP A 69 17.27 2.02 -5.10
N ASP A 70 17.28 3.33 -5.00
CA ASP A 70 17.32 4.22 -6.16
C ASP A 70 18.58 5.09 -6.07
N PRO A 71 19.65 4.76 -6.81
CA PRO A 71 20.90 5.50 -6.75
C PRO A 71 20.82 6.88 -7.40
N VAL A 72 19.86 7.13 -8.28
CA VAL A 72 19.67 8.45 -8.93
C VAL A 72 18.96 9.40 -7.96
N ALA A 73 17.87 8.95 -7.34
CA ALA A 73 17.19 9.72 -6.29
C ALA A 73 17.94 9.70 -4.96
N GLN A 74 19.01 8.90 -4.84
CA GLN A 74 19.83 8.74 -3.63
C GLN A 74 18.96 8.41 -2.41
N ILE A 75 18.15 7.37 -2.52
CA ILE A 75 17.28 6.89 -1.45
C ILE A 75 17.35 5.37 -1.34
N ARG A 76 17.11 4.88 -0.13
CA ARG A 76 16.85 3.46 0.15
C ARG A 76 15.50 3.32 0.83
N LEU A 77 14.68 2.43 0.32
CA LEU A 77 13.45 1.97 0.94
C LEU A 77 13.65 0.55 1.46
N SER A 78 13.52 0.35 2.77
CA SER A 78 13.56 -0.99 3.37
C SER A 78 12.16 -1.37 3.80
N MET A 79 11.66 -2.49 3.29
CA MET A 79 10.34 -3.02 3.62
C MET A 79 10.49 -4.25 4.51
N HIS A 80 9.93 -4.18 5.70
CA HIS A 80 9.90 -5.26 6.67
C HIS A 80 8.56 -5.99 6.56
N LEU A 81 8.62 -7.27 6.32
CA LEU A 81 7.46 -8.16 6.25
C LEU A 81 7.63 -9.23 7.33
N GLU A 82 6.63 -9.36 8.16
CA GLU A 82 6.64 -10.33 9.26
C GLU A 82 5.26 -10.96 9.40
N LEU A 83 5.22 -12.28 9.42
CA LEU A 83 4.06 -13.05 9.82
C LEU A 83 4.25 -13.41 11.30
N ASP A 84 3.34 -12.94 12.16
CA ASP A 84 3.42 -13.22 13.59
C ASP A 84 2.86 -14.61 13.95
N GLU A 85 2.78 -14.91 15.25
CA GLU A 85 2.32 -16.21 15.74
C GLU A 85 0.81 -16.45 15.57
N ASP A 86 0.06 -15.40 15.29
CA ASP A 86 -1.39 -15.42 15.02
C ASP A 86 -1.70 -15.33 13.51
N ASP A 87 -0.69 -15.52 12.65
CA ASP A 87 -0.77 -15.41 11.19
C ASP A 87 -1.17 -14.01 10.70
N VAL A 88 -0.89 -12.96 11.48
CA VAL A 88 -1.09 -11.57 11.08
C VAL A 88 0.13 -11.06 10.34
N LEU A 89 -0.08 -10.52 9.13
CA LEU A 89 0.98 -9.91 8.34
C LEU A 89 1.26 -8.49 8.82
N LEU A 90 2.45 -8.27 9.36
CA LEU A 90 2.97 -6.96 9.75
C LEU A 90 3.84 -6.38 8.62
N LEU A 91 3.50 -5.18 8.18
CA LEU A 91 4.24 -4.45 7.15
C LEU A 91 4.77 -3.14 7.72
N ARG A 92 6.04 -2.83 7.45
CA ARG A 92 6.68 -1.57 7.83
C ARG A 92 7.62 -1.11 6.73
N SER A 93 7.57 0.17 6.42
CA SER A 93 8.50 0.81 5.49
C SER A 93 9.44 1.75 6.24
N ARG A 94 10.71 1.76 5.85
CA ARG A 94 11.72 2.68 6.33
C ARG A 94 12.41 3.34 5.15
N LEU A 95 12.26 4.65 5.02
CA LEU A 95 12.92 5.44 3.99
C LEU A 95 14.20 6.06 4.57
N VAL A 96 15.29 5.96 3.82
CA VAL A 96 16.58 6.55 4.15
C VAL A 96 17.01 7.44 3.00
N ASN A 97 17.24 8.71 3.31
CA ASN A 97 17.92 9.63 2.40
C ASN A 97 19.42 9.33 2.44
N THR A 98 19.99 8.85 1.35
CA THR A 98 21.41 8.54 1.21
C THR A 98 22.20 9.66 0.53
N GLY A 99 21.51 10.72 0.07
CA GLY A 99 22.10 11.91 -0.51
C GLY A 99 22.39 13.00 0.51
N ALA A 100 23.10 14.04 0.06
CA ALA A 100 23.44 15.19 0.90
C ALA A 100 22.30 16.21 1.02
N ASP A 101 21.45 16.31 0.00
CA ASP A 101 20.39 17.30 -0.06
C ASP A 101 19.12 16.79 0.65
N ALA A 102 18.30 17.72 1.14
CA ALA A 102 17.01 17.39 1.76
C ALA A 102 16.08 16.65 0.79
N LEU A 103 15.36 15.67 1.30
CA LEU A 103 14.29 14.97 0.61
C LEU A 103 12.96 15.39 1.21
N GLU A 104 12.08 15.92 0.39
CA GLU A 104 10.71 16.23 0.78
C GLU A 104 9.84 15.01 0.55
N VAL A 105 9.27 14.46 1.62
CA VAL A 105 8.41 13.27 1.58
C VAL A 105 6.97 13.72 1.78
N GLN A 106 6.10 13.43 0.82
CA GLN A 106 4.69 13.76 0.84
C GLN A 106 3.82 12.55 1.19
N TRP A 107 4.30 11.35 0.88
CA TRP A 107 3.60 10.10 1.11
C TRP A 107 4.59 8.95 1.26
N LEU A 108 4.36 8.11 2.26
CA LEU A 108 5.05 6.83 2.41
C LEU A 108 4.06 5.76 2.84
N ALA A 109 3.83 4.77 1.99
CA ALA A 109 3.04 3.61 2.33
C ALA A 109 3.82 2.72 3.33
N ALA A 110 3.16 2.28 4.39
CA ALA A 110 3.70 1.24 5.28
C ALA A 110 3.80 -0.11 4.56
N GLY A 111 2.91 -0.34 3.60
CA GLY A 111 2.91 -1.48 2.71
C GLY A 111 1.91 -1.32 1.58
N THR A 112 2.08 -2.13 0.53
CA THR A 112 1.15 -2.26 -0.59
C THR A 112 0.78 -3.73 -0.69
N VAL A 113 -0.50 -4.05 -0.59
CA VAL A 113 -1.00 -5.43 -0.66
C VAL A 113 -2.02 -5.60 -1.79
N PRO A 114 -2.01 -6.75 -2.49
CA PRO A 114 -3.02 -7.04 -3.48
C PRO A 114 -4.33 -7.45 -2.81
N LEU A 115 -5.44 -7.09 -3.42
CA LEU A 115 -6.75 -7.63 -3.11
C LEU A 115 -7.36 -8.28 -4.35
N PRO A 116 -8.20 -9.32 -4.18
CA PRO A 116 -8.87 -9.96 -5.31
C PRO A 116 -9.76 -8.98 -6.07
N GLY A 117 -9.87 -9.16 -7.39
CA GLY A 117 -10.72 -8.32 -8.26
C GLY A 117 -12.22 -8.43 -7.97
N GLU A 118 -12.66 -9.47 -7.31
CA GLU A 118 -14.03 -9.67 -6.84
C GLU A 118 -14.33 -8.93 -5.52
N ALA A 119 -13.38 -8.22 -4.91
CA ALA A 119 -13.63 -7.39 -3.74
C ALA A 119 -14.76 -6.39 -4.03
N ALA A 120 -15.78 -6.35 -3.16
CA ALA A 120 -17.05 -5.71 -3.48
C ALA A 120 -17.28 -4.41 -2.70
N GLU A 121 -16.89 -4.39 -1.44
CA GLU A 121 -17.14 -3.26 -0.56
C GLU A 121 -16.01 -3.05 0.44
N VAL A 122 -15.87 -1.82 0.88
CA VAL A 122 -14.99 -1.43 1.98
C VAL A 122 -15.82 -0.88 3.13
N ARG A 123 -15.58 -1.42 4.32
CA ARG A 123 -16.17 -1.01 5.59
C ARG A 123 -15.13 -0.21 6.36
N SER A 124 -15.40 1.05 6.56
CA SER A 124 -14.53 1.99 7.28
C SER A 124 -15.29 2.68 8.40
N TYR A 125 -14.58 3.30 9.30
CA TYR A 125 -15.19 4.01 10.43
C TYR A 125 -14.84 5.49 10.35
N VAL A 126 -15.86 6.29 10.52
CA VAL A 126 -15.80 7.75 10.58
C VAL A 126 -16.40 8.24 11.89
N GLY A 127 -16.28 9.50 12.19
CA GLY A 127 -16.95 10.04 13.38
C GLY A 127 -16.46 11.41 13.78
N GLN A 128 -17.00 11.86 14.89
CA GLN A 128 -16.67 13.11 15.54
C GLN A 128 -16.79 12.93 17.06
N TRP A 129 -16.45 13.94 17.84
CA TRP A 129 -16.61 13.93 19.29
C TRP A 129 -18.03 13.53 19.70
N ALA A 130 -18.12 12.56 20.61
CA ALA A 130 -19.36 11.97 21.11
C ALA A 130 -20.22 11.24 20.04
N ASN A 131 -19.65 10.94 18.87
CA ASN A 131 -20.26 10.15 17.82
C ASN A 131 -19.15 9.48 16.98
N GLU A 132 -18.25 8.78 17.67
CA GLU A 132 -17.11 8.06 17.08
C GLU A 132 -17.54 6.72 16.49
N PHE A 133 -16.68 6.14 15.65
CA PHE A 133 -16.81 4.79 15.09
C PHE A 133 -18.13 4.51 14.37
N GLN A 134 -18.63 5.47 13.62
CA GLN A 134 -19.79 5.25 12.76
C GLN A 134 -19.35 4.44 11.52
N LEU A 135 -19.94 3.25 11.38
CA LEU A 135 -19.66 2.39 10.23
C LEU A 135 -20.12 3.06 8.93
N GLN A 136 -19.22 3.14 7.98
CA GLN A 136 -19.49 3.52 6.61
C GLN A 136 -19.17 2.37 5.67
N VAL A 137 -20.08 2.05 4.77
CA VAL A 137 -19.92 1.03 3.76
C VAL A 137 -19.93 1.67 2.39
N ASP A 138 -18.84 1.55 1.66
CA ASP A 138 -18.70 2.02 0.30
C ASP A 138 -18.53 0.85 -0.66
N ARG A 139 -19.14 0.90 -1.83
CA ARG A 139 -18.89 -0.07 -2.89
C ARG A 139 -17.56 0.22 -3.56
N LEU A 140 -16.75 -0.81 -3.73
CA LEU A 140 -15.57 -0.73 -4.58
C LEU A 140 -15.99 -0.74 -6.04
N SER A 141 -15.36 0.12 -6.81
CA SER A 141 -15.55 0.25 -8.26
C SER A 141 -14.20 0.17 -8.95
N ARG A 142 -14.21 0.11 -10.29
CA ARG A 142 -12.98 0.14 -11.09
C ARG A 142 -12.35 1.54 -11.11
N SER A 143 -12.07 2.06 -9.92
CA SER A 143 -11.50 3.39 -9.69
C SER A 143 -10.73 3.41 -8.37
N LEU A 144 -10.41 4.59 -7.88
CA LEU A 144 -9.74 4.80 -6.61
C LEU A 144 -10.77 5.08 -5.51
N TRP A 145 -10.76 4.30 -4.44
CA TRP A 145 -11.33 4.65 -3.15
C TRP A 145 -10.24 5.21 -2.25
N GLN A 146 -10.49 6.34 -1.56
CA GLN A 146 -9.52 6.99 -0.70
C GLN A 146 -10.17 7.58 0.55
N ARG A 147 -9.47 7.47 1.69
CA ARG A 147 -9.76 8.17 2.93
C ARG A 147 -8.48 8.77 3.50
N GLU A 148 -8.61 9.97 4.07
CA GLU A 148 -7.49 10.68 4.68
C GLU A 148 -7.89 11.27 6.03
N ASN A 149 -6.93 11.35 6.94
CA ASN A 149 -6.99 12.17 8.13
C ASN A 149 -5.82 13.16 8.13
N ARG A 150 -6.12 14.44 8.21
CA ARG A 150 -5.14 15.55 8.21
C ARG A 150 -5.16 16.37 9.50
N ARG A 151 -5.79 15.86 10.55
CA ARG A 151 -5.97 16.59 11.82
C ARG A 151 -4.89 16.28 12.85
N GLY A 152 -3.85 15.55 12.49
CA GLY A 152 -2.74 15.17 13.39
C GLY A 152 -3.14 14.22 14.51
N ARG A 153 -4.33 13.62 14.44
CA ARG A 153 -4.84 12.61 15.38
C ARG A 153 -5.85 11.70 14.70
N THR A 154 -5.92 10.46 15.16
CA THR A 154 -6.90 9.47 14.71
C THR A 154 -8.28 9.70 15.33
N SER A 155 -9.26 8.98 14.84
CA SER A 155 -10.59 8.73 15.39
C SER A 155 -11.70 9.73 15.11
N HIS A 156 -11.43 10.97 14.73
CA HIS A 156 -12.53 11.92 14.53
C HIS A 156 -13.10 11.91 13.10
N ASP A 157 -12.26 11.94 12.08
CA ASP A 157 -12.74 11.93 10.70
C ASP A 157 -12.74 10.51 10.13
N THR A 158 -11.59 9.88 10.14
CA THR A 158 -11.35 8.57 9.58
C THR A 158 -10.46 7.78 10.53
N PHE A 159 -10.91 6.59 10.87
CA PHE A 159 -10.10 5.61 11.60
C PHE A 159 -9.04 5.03 10.67
N PRO A 160 -7.80 4.80 11.13
CA PRO A 160 -6.71 4.30 10.29
C PRO A 160 -6.80 2.79 10.04
N GLY A 161 -7.98 2.29 9.74
CA GLY A 161 -8.24 0.89 9.47
C GLY A 161 -9.51 0.71 8.65
N ALA A 162 -9.59 -0.40 7.93
CA ALA A 162 -10.75 -0.78 7.16
C ALA A 162 -10.83 -2.30 7.00
N VAL A 163 -11.99 -2.75 6.59
CA VAL A 163 -12.27 -4.14 6.21
C VAL A 163 -12.79 -4.15 4.78
N VAL A 164 -12.14 -4.90 3.91
CA VAL A 164 -12.59 -5.14 2.53
C VAL A 164 -13.27 -6.49 2.47
N ALA A 165 -14.48 -6.52 1.96
CA ALA A 165 -15.32 -7.72 1.93
C ALA A 165 -15.50 -8.26 0.50
N LEU A 166 -15.44 -9.57 0.34
CA LEU A 166 -15.88 -10.26 -0.86
C LEU A 166 -17.40 -10.32 -0.94
N PRO A 167 -17.99 -10.54 -2.13
CA PRO A 167 -19.44 -10.65 -2.28
C PRO A 167 -20.06 -11.67 -1.33
N GLY A 168 -21.12 -11.26 -0.65
CA GLY A 168 -21.86 -12.12 0.29
C GLY A 168 -21.24 -12.26 1.68
N ALA A 169 -20.15 -11.54 1.99
CA ALA A 169 -19.59 -11.55 3.32
C ALA A 169 -20.51 -10.82 4.33
N THR A 170 -20.74 -11.48 5.46
CA THR A 170 -21.57 -11.00 6.58
C THR A 170 -20.72 -10.94 7.85
N GLU A 171 -21.34 -10.65 9.00
CA GLU A 171 -20.68 -10.72 10.31
C GLU A 171 -20.36 -12.17 10.76
N HIS A 172 -20.96 -13.16 10.12
CA HIS A 172 -20.87 -14.57 10.54
C HIS A 172 -20.24 -15.49 9.49
N THR A 173 -20.22 -15.07 8.22
CA THR A 173 -19.77 -15.93 7.12
C THR A 173 -19.13 -15.09 6.02
N GLY A 174 -18.29 -15.73 5.20
CA GLY A 174 -17.65 -15.11 4.04
C GLY A 174 -16.17 -14.84 4.27
N VAL A 175 -15.56 -14.11 3.31
CA VAL A 175 -14.15 -13.74 3.35
C VAL A 175 -14.02 -12.23 3.40
N VAL A 176 -13.19 -11.76 4.33
CA VAL A 176 -12.85 -10.36 4.48
C VAL A 176 -11.33 -10.21 4.64
N PHE A 177 -10.83 -9.06 4.26
CA PHE A 177 -9.45 -8.64 4.47
C PHE A 177 -9.47 -7.40 5.37
N GLY A 178 -8.84 -7.49 6.52
CA GLY A 178 -8.74 -6.38 7.46
C GLY A 178 -7.33 -5.81 7.48
N ALA A 179 -7.20 -4.49 7.55
CA ALA A 179 -5.91 -3.85 7.81
C ALA A 179 -6.08 -2.65 8.75
N HIS A 180 -5.04 -2.41 9.54
CA HIS A 180 -4.96 -1.29 10.45
C HIS A 180 -3.56 -0.67 10.39
N LEU A 181 -3.48 0.65 10.25
CA LEU A 181 -2.23 1.39 10.30
C LEU A 181 -1.94 1.78 11.76
N GLY A 182 -0.85 1.29 12.32
CA GLY A 182 -0.38 1.60 13.67
C GLY A 182 0.24 2.99 13.79
N TRP A 183 -0.44 4.02 13.31
CA TRP A 183 0.00 5.40 13.28
C TRP A 183 -1.08 6.34 13.78
N SER A 184 -0.73 7.28 14.66
CA SER A 184 -1.68 8.19 15.32
C SER A 184 -1.72 9.61 14.72
N GLY A 185 -0.91 9.88 13.70
CA GLY A 185 -0.85 11.16 13.00
C GLY A 185 -1.71 11.23 11.75
N ASN A 186 -1.32 12.13 10.86
CA ASN A 186 -1.93 12.22 9.54
C ASN A 186 -1.69 10.92 8.76
N HIS A 187 -2.72 10.43 8.13
CA HIS A 187 -2.63 9.19 7.37
C HIS A 187 -3.56 9.20 6.17
N ARG A 188 -3.23 8.33 5.22
CA ARG A 188 -4.06 8.01 4.06
C ARG A 188 -4.19 6.50 3.93
N GLN A 189 -5.34 6.08 3.44
CA GLN A 189 -5.58 4.74 2.92
C GLN A 189 -6.22 4.81 1.55
N THR A 190 -5.78 3.94 0.66
CA THR A 190 -6.26 3.89 -0.73
C THR A 190 -6.50 2.45 -1.16
N ILE A 191 -7.57 2.24 -1.91
CA ILE A 191 -7.85 0.97 -2.61
C ILE A 191 -8.08 1.33 -4.06
N GLU A 192 -7.20 0.89 -4.94
CA GLU A 192 -7.19 1.26 -6.34
C GLU A 192 -7.35 0.03 -7.23
N TRP A 193 -8.23 0.15 -8.22
CA TRP A 193 -8.37 -0.87 -9.25
C TRP A 193 -7.19 -0.84 -10.21
N LEU A 194 -6.59 -2.00 -10.47
CA LEU A 194 -5.49 -2.16 -11.42
C LEU A 194 -5.98 -2.78 -12.73
N HIS A 195 -5.28 -2.50 -13.82
CA HIS A 195 -5.62 -3.00 -15.15
C HIS A 195 -5.53 -4.52 -15.29
N ASP A 196 -4.79 -5.20 -14.41
CA ASP A 196 -4.71 -6.66 -14.37
C ASP A 196 -5.93 -7.33 -13.73
N GLY A 197 -6.91 -6.52 -13.27
CA GLY A 197 -8.14 -7.01 -12.69
C GLY A 197 -8.07 -7.31 -11.19
N GLN A 198 -7.10 -6.74 -10.49
CA GLN A 198 -6.96 -6.79 -9.04
C GLN A 198 -7.12 -5.39 -8.46
N PHE A 199 -7.19 -5.29 -7.13
CA PHE A 199 -7.00 -4.05 -6.42
C PHE A 199 -5.63 -4.03 -5.74
N GLN A 200 -5.05 -2.84 -5.57
CA GLN A 200 -3.98 -2.60 -4.61
C GLN A 200 -4.55 -1.82 -3.42
N TRP A 201 -4.13 -2.22 -2.22
CA TRP A 201 -4.46 -1.53 -0.99
C TRP A 201 -3.21 -0.96 -0.34
N GLN A 202 -3.22 0.32 -0.03
CA GLN A 202 -2.12 1.00 0.62
C GLN A 202 -2.63 1.76 1.84
N MET A 203 -1.82 1.76 2.89
CA MET A 203 -1.97 2.61 4.07
C MET A 203 -0.63 3.21 4.42
N GLY A 204 -0.61 4.46 4.87
CA GLY A 204 0.64 5.09 5.23
C GLY A 204 0.49 6.48 5.82
N GLU A 205 1.64 7.06 6.12
CA GLU A 205 1.79 8.42 6.60
C GLU A 205 1.64 9.42 5.45
N TRP A 206 0.93 10.52 5.75
CA TRP A 206 0.59 11.56 4.78
C TRP A 206 0.96 12.96 5.26
#